data_f92e8c8ffaea5ab7f5cead662d0d3944
#
_entry.id   f92e8c8ffaea5ab7f5cead662d0d3944
#
_cell.length_a   1.000
_cell.length_b   1.000
_cell.length_c   1.000
_cell.angle_alpha   90.00
_cell.angle_beta   90.00
_cell.angle_gamma   90.00
#
_symmetry.space_group_name_H-M   'P 1'
#
loop_
_entity.id
_entity.type
_entity.pdbx_description
1 polymer ?
#
loop_
_entity_poly.entity_id
_entity_poly.type
_entity_poly.pdbx_seq_one_letter_code
_entity_poly.pdbx_strand_id
1 'polypeptide(L)'
;MSRADELYKATCRDILENGFSDEKLEVRPHWADGTPAHTIKKFGVVNRYNLAEEFPIMTLRRTYWKSAVDELLWIWQKKSNRIADLGSHVWDEWAGEDGTIGKAYGYQLGLKHRYKEGMFDQVDRVLYDLKHNPASRRLLTNIYNFEDLHEMNLYPCAYSMTFNVTGDTLNAILNQRSQDMLTANNWNVVQYAVLAHMMAQVSGLKVGELVHVIADCHIYDRHIPAVKAMLELDGFEAPKFSMDESVTDFYAFTKDSFHLENYQYHPFNFEIPMAI
;
A
#
# COMPACT_ATOMS: atom_id res chain seq x y z
N MET A 1 3.78 -8.48 20.55
CA MET A 1 4.29 -7.86 19.29
C MET A 1 3.29 -8.13 18.21
N SER A 2 2.95 -7.15 17.41
CA SER A 2 2.02 -7.33 16.30
C SER A 2 2.60 -8.23 15.19
N ARG A 3 1.75 -8.86 14.40
CA ARG A 3 2.18 -9.66 13.25
C ARG A 3 2.89 -8.80 12.21
N ALA A 4 2.48 -7.54 12.06
CA ALA A 4 3.14 -6.59 11.17
C ALA A 4 4.59 -6.34 11.58
N ASP A 5 4.87 -6.19 12.89
CA ASP A 5 6.23 -6.03 13.40
C ASP A 5 7.08 -7.28 13.20
N GLU A 6 6.52 -8.47 13.47
CA GLU A 6 7.22 -9.74 13.27
C GLU A 6 7.67 -9.92 11.81
N LEU A 7 6.75 -9.72 10.87
CA LEU A 7 7.02 -9.85 9.44
C LEU A 7 8.01 -8.78 8.95
N TYR A 8 7.85 -7.53 9.42
CA TYR A 8 8.78 -6.46 9.11
C TYR A 8 10.20 -6.80 9.57
N LYS A 9 10.36 -7.20 10.83
CA LYS A 9 11.65 -7.58 11.40
C LYS A 9 12.28 -8.76 10.68
N ALA A 10 11.50 -9.82 10.40
CA ALA A 10 11.98 -10.99 9.70
C ALA A 10 12.46 -10.63 8.28
N THR A 11 11.67 -9.84 7.54
CA THR A 11 12.02 -9.40 6.19
C THR A 11 13.26 -8.51 6.20
N CYS A 12 13.35 -7.53 7.10
CA CYS A 12 14.51 -6.63 7.18
C CYS A 12 15.79 -7.37 7.58
N ARG A 13 15.72 -8.34 8.51
CA ARG A 13 16.88 -9.18 8.86
C ARG A 13 17.35 -9.98 7.65
N ASP A 14 16.42 -10.65 6.94
CA ASP A 14 16.77 -11.42 5.77
C ASP A 14 17.39 -10.55 4.64
N ILE A 15 16.89 -9.31 4.45
CA ILE A 15 17.50 -8.36 3.52
C ILE A 15 18.93 -8.02 3.95
N LEU A 16 19.14 -7.66 5.22
CA LEU A 16 20.44 -7.21 5.71
C LEU A 16 21.48 -8.35 5.75
N GLU A 17 21.07 -9.58 6.01
CA GLU A 17 21.96 -10.73 6.17
C GLU A 17 22.21 -11.46 4.85
N ASN A 18 21.20 -11.56 3.99
CA ASN A 18 21.20 -12.43 2.80
C ASN A 18 20.83 -11.68 1.51
N GLY A 19 20.65 -10.35 1.57
CA GLY A 19 20.28 -9.54 0.41
C GLY A 19 21.45 -9.28 -0.53
N PHE A 20 21.10 -8.94 -1.77
CA PHE A 20 22.06 -8.50 -2.77
C PHE A 20 22.28 -6.97 -2.64
N SER A 21 23.54 -6.54 -2.53
CA SER A 21 23.89 -5.11 -2.57
C SER A 21 24.17 -4.67 -4.01
N ASP A 22 23.57 -3.55 -4.41
CA ASP A 22 23.81 -2.92 -5.71
C ASP A 22 24.87 -1.79 -5.66
N GLU A 23 25.65 -1.70 -4.59
CA GLU A 23 26.67 -0.66 -4.37
C GLU A 23 27.67 -0.48 -5.53
N LYS A 24 27.91 -1.57 -6.30
CA LYS A 24 28.82 -1.56 -7.45
C LYS A 24 28.15 -1.36 -8.79
N LEU A 25 26.83 -1.15 -8.79
CA LEU A 25 26.03 -0.97 -9.99
C LEU A 25 25.70 0.51 -10.19
N GLU A 26 25.46 0.89 -11.43
CA GLU A 26 24.83 2.16 -11.73
C GLU A 26 23.34 2.07 -11.36
N VAL A 27 22.86 3.02 -10.55
CA VAL A 27 21.49 3.07 -10.07
C VAL A 27 20.84 4.39 -10.47
N ARG A 28 19.55 4.34 -10.77
CA ARG A 28 18.78 5.53 -11.15
C ARG A 28 18.55 6.51 -9.99
N PRO A 29 18.12 6.04 -8.78
CA PRO A 29 17.77 6.95 -7.70
C PRO A 29 19.03 7.61 -7.09
N HIS A 30 18.85 8.87 -6.70
CA HIS A 30 19.89 9.66 -6.05
C HIS A 30 19.37 10.29 -4.76
N TRP A 31 20.28 10.54 -3.84
CA TRP A 31 20.01 11.36 -2.67
C TRP A 31 19.97 12.85 -3.04
N ALA A 32 19.42 13.68 -2.15
CA ALA A 32 19.33 15.14 -2.37
C ALA A 32 20.68 15.82 -2.63
N ASP A 33 21.80 15.22 -2.18
CA ASP A 33 23.17 15.70 -2.45
C ASP A 33 23.73 15.23 -3.80
N GLY A 34 22.95 14.53 -4.61
CA GLY A 34 23.33 14.02 -5.93
C GLY A 34 24.11 12.71 -5.91
N THR A 35 24.39 12.14 -4.73
CA THR A 35 25.04 10.82 -4.66
C THR A 35 24.08 9.69 -4.98
N PRO A 36 24.56 8.58 -5.60
CA PRO A 36 23.69 7.43 -5.88
C PRO A 36 23.06 6.85 -4.60
N ALA A 37 21.79 6.51 -4.66
CA ALA A 37 21.07 5.87 -3.57
C ALA A 37 21.06 4.35 -3.78
N HIS A 38 22.03 3.66 -3.17
CA HIS A 38 22.17 2.22 -3.28
C HIS A 38 21.27 1.45 -2.33
N THR A 39 21.01 0.20 -2.65
CA THR A 39 20.12 -0.66 -1.87
C THR A 39 20.75 -2.01 -1.54
N ILE A 40 20.26 -2.62 -0.45
CA ILE A 40 20.34 -4.05 -0.22
C ILE A 40 18.93 -4.60 -0.44
N LYS A 41 18.77 -5.66 -1.22
CA LYS A 41 17.46 -6.14 -1.66
C LYS A 41 17.30 -7.64 -1.72
N LYS A 42 16.04 -8.09 -1.61
CA LYS A 42 15.61 -9.47 -1.82
C LYS A 42 14.54 -9.51 -2.91
N PHE A 43 14.60 -10.55 -3.71
CA PHE A 43 13.60 -10.81 -4.74
C PHE A 43 12.52 -11.76 -4.22
N GLY A 44 11.24 -11.45 -4.51
CA GLY A 44 10.13 -12.37 -4.34
C GLY A 44 9.70 -12.56 -2.88
N VAL A 45 9.63 -11.50 -2.08
CA VAL A 45 9.14 -11.54 -0.70
C VAL A 45 7.62 -11.64 -0.68
N VAL A 46 7.08 -12.52 0.16
CA VAL A 46 5.63 -12.70 0.35
C VAL A 46 5.30 -12.65 1.83
N ASN A 47 4.53 -11.63 2.23
CA ASN A 47 4.02 -11.47 3.58
C ASN A 47 2.50 -11.73 3.62
N ARG A 48 2.02 -12.36 4.69
CA ARG A 48 0.61 -12.71 4.86
C ARG A 48 0.08 -12.12 6.16
N TYR A 49 -1.03 -11.41 6.07
CA TYR A 49 -1.71 -10.76 7.18
C TYR A 49 -3.15 -11.26 7.28
N ASN A 50 -3.49 -11.94 8.37
CA ASN A 50 -4.88 -12.33 8.63
C ASN A 50 -5.64 -11.15 9.22
N LEU A 51 -6.40 -10.45 8.36
CA LEU A 51 -7.12 -9.24 8.74
C LEU A 51 -8.32 -9.52 9.66
N ALA A 52 -8.77 -10.77 9.74
CA ALA A 52 -9.83 -11.17 10.67
C ALA A 52 -9.31 -11.28 12.11
N GLU A 53 -8.01 -11.47 12.31
CA GLU A 53 -7.38 -11.61 13.62
C GLU A 53 -6.81 -10.29 14.11
N GLU A 54 -6.11 -9.55 13.23
CA GLU A 54 -5.34 -8.38 13.64
C GLU A 54 -5.20 -7.36 12.49
N PHE A 55 -5.24 -6.08 12.82
CA PHE A 55 -4.96 -5.02 11.87
C PHE A 55 -3.44 -4.83 11.70
N PRO A 56 -2.89 -4.90 10.48
CA PRO A 56 -1.44 -5.01 10.24
C PRO A 56 -0.74 -3.65 10.27
N ILE A 57 -0.80 -2.95 11.38
CA ILE A 57 -0.08 -1.69 11.57
C ILE A 57 1.19 -1.91 12.41
N MET A 58 2.30 -1.30 11.98
CA MET A 58 3.56 -1.33 12.70
C MET A 58 3.49 -0.57 14.01
N THR A 59 4.13 -1.11 15.04
CA THR A 59 4.27 -0.47 16.36
C THR A 59 5.72 -0.05 16.67
N LEU A 60 6.69 -0.48 15.87
CA LEU A 60 8.12 -0.14 16.04
C LEU A 60 8.40 1.35 15.82
N ARG A 61 7.56 2.03 15.08
CA ARG A 61 7.49 3.48 14.93
C ARG A 61 6.08 3.89 14.53
N ARG A 62 5.79 5.18 14.64
CA ARG A 62 4.49 5.71 14.21
C ARG A 62 4.28 5.54 12.71
N THR A 63 3.15 4.93 12.34
CA THR A 63 2.59 5.02 11.00
C THR A 63 1.49 6.08 10.99
N TYR A 64 1.60 7.07 10.13
CA TYR A 64 0.60 8.15 9.96
C TYR A 64 -0.62 7.60 9.19
N TRP A 65 -1.29 6.64 9.79
CA TRP A 65 -2.31 5.83 9.14
C TRP A 65 -3.51 6.63 8.60
N LYS A 66 -3.90 7.75 9.25
CA LYS A 66 -4.96 8.63 8.72
C LYS A 66 -4.56 9.27 7.39
N SER A 67 -3.28 9.62 7.22
CA SER A 67 -2.78 10.13 5.93
C SER A 67 -2.70 9.01 4.89
N ALA A 68 -2.33 7.79 5.30
CA ALA A 68 -2.34 6.63 4.41
C ALA A 68 -3.77 6.30 3.93
N VAL A 69 -4.76 6.41 4.81
CA VAL A 69 -6.18 6.25 4.44
C VAL A 69 -6.65 7.37 3.50
N ASP A 70 -6.27 8.63 3.76
CA ASP A 70 -6.63 9.75 2.88
C ASP A 70 -6.10 9.54 1.45
N GLU A 71 -4.85 9.08 1.33
CA GLU A 71 -4.26 8.71 0.03
C GLU A 71 -4.98 7.53 -0.62
N LEU A 72 -5.34 6.50 0.16
CA LEU A 72 -6.15 5.39 -0.35
C LEU A 72 -7.47 5.88 -0.95
N LEU A 73 -8.20 6.74 -0.22
CA LEU A 73 -9.46 7.31 -0.68
C LEU A 73 -9.27 8.21 -1.90
N TRP A 74 -8.17 8.95 -1.97
CA TRP A 74 -7.80 9.76 -3.13
C TRP A 74 -7.59 8.90 -4.38
N ILE A 75 -6.86 7.76 -4.23
CA ILE A 75 -6.59 6.84 -5.34
C ILE A 75 -7.85 6.05 -5.75
N TRP A 76 -8.57 5.45 -4.78
CA TRP A 76 -9.59 4.44 -5.06
C TRP A 76 -11.02 4.98 -5.15
N GLN A 77 -11.35 6.02 -4.38
CA GLN A 77 -12.69 6.63 -4.42
C GLN A 77 -12.72 7.81 -5.38
N LYS A 78 -11.85 8.81 -5.15
CA LYS A 78 -11.82 10.02 -5.98
C LYS A 78 -11.26 9.71 -7.38
N LYS A 79 -10.46 8.64 -7.51
CA LYS A 79 -9.82 8.24 -8.77
C LYS A 79 -9.06 9.42 -9.39
N SER A 80 -8.44 10.22 -8.52
CA SER A 80 -7.79 11.46 -8.87
C SER A 80 -6.27 11.29 -9.02
N ASN A 81 -5.67 12.12 -9.84
CA ASN A 81 -4.23 12.31 -9.96
C ASN A 81 -3.82 13.75 -9.59
N ARG A 82 -4.76 14.58 -9.11
CA ARG A 82 -4.52 15.97 -8.73
C ARG A 82 -4.11 16.06 -7.26
N ILE A 83 -2.97 16.70 -6.99
CA ILE A 83 -2.46 16.88 -5.62
C ILE A 83 -3.46 17.68 -4.75
N ALA A 84 -4.15 18.66 -5.33
CA ALA A 84 -5.13 19.47 -4.61
C ALA A 84 -6.32 18.68 -4.03
N ASP A 85 -6.57 17.46 -4.53
CA ASP A 85 -7.63 16.58 -4.04
C ASP A 85 -7.17 15.71 -2.86
N LEU A 86 -5.86 15.70 -2.55
CA LEU A 86 -5.25 14.98 -1.44
C LEU A 86 -5.05 15.92 -0.24
N GLY A 87 -5.42 15.47 0.95
CA GLY A 87 -5.31 16.26 2.19
C GLY A 87 -3.93 16.19 2.87
N SER A 88 -2.92 15.61 2.21
CA SER A 88 -1.55 15.48 2.74
C SER A 88 -0.52 15.85 1.68
N HIS A 89 0.73 16.09 2.11
CA HIS A 89 1.84 16.54 1.25
C HIS A 89 2.75 15.39 0.77
N VAL A 90 2.30 14.13 0.90
CA VAL A 90 3.15 12.96 0.61
C VAL A 90 3.47 12.77 -0.87
N TRP A 91 2.82 13.51 -1.76
CA TRP A 91 3.00 13.44 -3.21
C TRP A 91 3.56 14.73 -3.82
N ASP A 92 3.86 15.77 -3.03
CA ASP A 92 4.28 17.08 -3.54
C ASP A 92 5.54 17.01 -4.40
N GLU A 93 6.49 16.13 -4.06
CA GLU A 93 7.74 15.95 -4.83
C GLU A 93 7.54 15.34 -6.23
N TRP A 94 6.41 14.68 -6.46
CA TRP A 94 6.06 14.09 -7.76
C TRP A 94 5.03 14.91 -8.53
N ALA A 95 4.64 16.08 -8.02
CA ALA A 95 3.71 16.97 -8.69
C ALA A 95 4.37 17.60 -9.94
N GLY A 96 3.71 17.48 -11.08
CA GLY A 96 4.07 18.24 -12.28
C GLY A 96 3.65 19.72 -12.17
N GLU A 97 4.05 20.53 -13.14
CA GLU A 97 3.67 21.95 -13.23
C GLU A 97 2.15 22.15 -13.30
N ASP A 98 1.43 21.15 -13.78
CA ASP A 98 -0.04 21.14 -13.86
C ASP A 98 -0.73 20.75 -12.55
N GLY A 99 0.03 20.49 -11.49
CA GLY A 99 -0.46 20.07 -10.16
C GLY A 99 -0.99 18.65 -10.11
N THR A 100 -0.58 17.79 -11.07
CA THR A 100 -0.93 16.38 -11.11
C THR A 100 0.29 15.47 -10.99
N ILE A 101 0.06 14.18 -10.75
CA ILE A 101 1.10 13.13 -10.83
C ILE A 101 1.10 12.44 -12.21
N GLY A 102 0.57 13.10 -13.23
CA GLY A 102 0.38 12.54 -14.56
C GLY A 102 -0.72 11.47 -14.60
N LYS A 103 -0.68 10.58 -15.57
CA LYS A 103 -1.68 9.52 -15.77
C LYS A 103 -1.50 8.32 -14.82
N ALA A 104 -1.07 8.57 -13.58
CA ALA A 104 -0.72 7.53 -12.60
C ALA A 104 -1.87 7.26 -11.60
N TYR A 105 -1.77 6.12 -10.93
CA TYR A 105 -2.61 5.68 -9.81
C TYR A 105 -4.13 5.87 -10.01
N GLY A 106 -4.76 6.84 -9.36
CA GLY A 106 -6.20 7.06 -9.42
C GLY A 106 -6.72 7.30 -10.83
N TYR A 107 -5.94 7.99 -11.67
CA TYR A 107 -6.28 8.17 -13.08
C TYR A 107 -6.54 6.84 -13.79
N GLN A 108 -5.66 5.85 -13.62
CA GLN A 108 -5.79 4.53 -14.24
C GLN A 108 -7.00 3.75 -13.71
N LEU A 109 -7.30 3.87 -12.42
CA LEU A 109 -8.49 3.23 -11.84
C LEU A 109 -9.80 3.82 -12.40
N GLY A 110 -9.81 5.12 -12.71
CA GLY A 110 -10.98 5.84 -13.20
C GLY A 110 -11.29 5.66 -14.69
N LEU A 111 -10.35 5.11 -15.47
CA LEU A 111 -10.57 4.86 -16.89
C LEU A 111 -11.73 3.89 -17.11
N LYS A 112 -12.68 4.27 -17.99
CA LYS A 112 -13.83 3.44 -18.30
C LYS A 112 -13.50 2.42 -19.38
N HIS A 113 -13.77 1.16 -19.10
CA HIS A 113 -13.60 0.03 -19.99
C HIS A 113 -14.95 -0.58 -20.36
N ARG A 114 -15.04 -1.14 -21.58
CA ARG A 114 -16.23 -1.82 -22.06
C ARG A 114 -16.24 -3.28 -21.60
N TYR A 115 -17.27 -3.64 -20.87
CA TYR A 115 -17.59 -5.01 -20.48
C TYR A 115 -18.91 -5.45 -21.14
N LYS A 116 -19.25 -6.73 -21.03
CA LYS A 116 -20.49 -7.25 -21.58
C LYS A 116 -21.72 -6.58 -20.94
N GLU A 117 -21.63 -6.27 -19.65
CA GLU A 117 -22.69 -5.66 -18.84
C GLU A 117 -22.77 -4.14 -18.96
N GLY A 118 -21.76 -3.47 -19.55
CA GLY A 118 -21.74 -2.02 -19.71
C GLY A 118 -20.35 -1.40 -19.62
N MET A 119 -20.32 -0.11 -19.34
CA MET A 119 -19.10 0.65 -19.15
C MET A 119 -18.80 0.79 -17.65
N PHE A 120 -17.67 0.29 -17.22
CA PHE A 120 -17.19 0.38 -15.82
C PHE A 120 -15.76 0.87 -15.80
N ASP A 121 -15.39 1.58 -14.75
CA ASP A 121 -13.98 1.67 -14.37
C ASP A 121 -13.59 0.42 -13.55
N GLN A 122 -12.31 0.30 -13.22
CA GLN A 122 -11.79 -0.90 -12.58
C GLN A 122 -12.38 -1.13 -11.18
N VAL A 123 -12.61 -0.06 -10.40
CA VAL A 123 -13.17 -0.14 -9.03
C VAL A 123 -14.63 -0.56 -9.10
N ASP A 124 -15.43 0.13 -9.93
CA ASP A 124 -16.85 -0.17 -10.11
C ASP A 124 -17.04 -1.59 -10.64
N ARG A 125 -16.13 -2.06 -11.52
CA ARG A 125 -16.19 -3.44 -12.02
C ARG A 125 -15.95 -4.47 -10.91
N VAL A 126 -14.97 -4.29 -10.06
CA VAL A 126 -14.70 -5.18 -8.93
C VAL A 126 -15.88 -5.18 -7.96
N LEU A 127 -16.43 -4.00 -7.60
CA LEU A 127 -17.60 -3.88 -6.73
C LEU A 127 -18.84 -4.58 -7.31
N TYR A 128 -19.06 -4.41 -8.61
CA TYR A 128 -20.16 -5.10 -9.31
C TYR A 128 -20.00 -6.63 -9.24
N ASP A 129 -18.81 -7.13 -9.57
CA ASP A 129 -18.55 -8.58 -9.58
C ASP A 129 -18.59 -9.19 -8.17
N LEU A 130 -18.11 -8.50 -7.14
CA LEU A 130 -18.22 -8.95 -5.74
C LEU A 130 -19.68 -9.16 -5.31
N LYS A 131 -20.60 -8.32 -5.80
CA LYS A 131 -22.05 -8.41 -5.49
C LYS A 131 -22.79 -9.43 -6.36
N HIS A 132 -22.43 -9.55 -7.63
CA HIS A 132 -23.22 -10.32 -8.61
C HIS A 132 -22.56 -11.63 -9.04
N ASN A 133 -21.25 -11.75 -8.89
CA ASN A 133 -20.47 -12.93 -9.27
C ASN A 133 -19.26 -13.15 -8.36
N PRO A 134 -19.47 -13.34 -7.04
CA PRO A 134 -18.38 -13.44 -6.08
C PRO A 134 -17.44 -14.64 -6.33
N ALA A 135 -17.89 -15.68 -7.03
CA ALA A 135 -17.06 -16.81 -7.42
C ALA A 135 -16.13 -16.53 -8.61
N SER A 136 -16.15 -15.31 -9.15
CA SER A 136 -15.30 -14.91 -10.27
C SER A 136 -13.81 -14.99 -9.89
N ARG A 137 -12.98 -15.49 -10.81
CA ARG A 137 -11.53 -15.47 -10.74
C ARG A 137 -10.93 -14.26 -11.48
N ARG A 138 -11.75 -13.25 -11.78
CA ARG A 138 -11.42 -12.06 -12.57
C ARG A 138 -11.60 -10.77 -11.76
N LEU A 139 -11.60 -10.87 -10.43
CA LEU A 139 -11.73 -9.76 -9.51
C LEU A 139 -10.35 -9.11 -9.32
N LEU A 140 -9.95 -8.25 -10.22
CA LEU A 140 -8.64 -7.63 -10.16
C LEU A 140 -8.64 -6.20 -10.74
N THR A 141 -7.67 -5.41 -10.28
CA THR A 141 -7.31 -4.12 -10.85
C THR A 141 -5.84 -4.13 -11.24
N ASN A 142 -5.48 -3.35 -12.27
CA ASN A 142 -4.11 -3.14 -12.69
C ASN A 142 -3.95 -1.70 -13.16
N ILE A 143 -3.02 -0.98 -12.55
CA ILE A 143 -2.76 0.42 -12.84
C ILE A 143 -1.41 0.64 -13.56
N TYR A 144 -0.68 -0.43 -13.87
CA TYR A 144 0.55 -0.38 -14.66
C TYR A 144 0.19 -0.47 -16.15
N ASN A 145 -0.16 0.68 -16.73
CA ASN A 145 -0.56 0.78 -18.13
C ASN A 145 0.63 1.21 -19.00
N PHE A 146 1.12 0.31 -19.85
CA PHE A 146 2.31 0.54 -20.68
C PHE A 146 2.14 1.69 -21.66
N GLU A 147 0.93 1.96 -22.15
CA GLU A 147 0.66 3.07 -23.07
C GLU A 147 0.84 4.44 -22.41
N ASP A 148 0.56 4.54 -21.09
CA ASP A 148 0.59 5.80 -20.37
C ASP A 148 1.84 6.00 -19.49
N LEU A 149 2.79 5.04 -19.44
CA LEU A 149 3.96 5.15 -18.55
C LEU A 149 4.76 6.42 -18.76
N HIS A 150 4.90 6.87 -20.01
CA HIS A 150 5.66 8.09 -20.35
C HIS A 150 4.99 9.39 -19.86
N GLU A 151 3.72 9.32 -19.46
CA GLU A 151 2.95 10.43 -18.89
C GLU A 151 2.74 10.28 -17.36
N MET A 152 3.44 9.33 -16.72
CA MET A 152 3.41 9.13 -15.27
C MET A 152 4.64 9.74 -14.62
N ASN A 153 4.46 10.64 -13.65
CA ASN A 153 5.58 11.24 -12.91
C ASN A 153 6.24 10.22 -11.97
N LEU A 154 5.49 9.20 -11.52
CA LEU A 154 6.01 8.05 -10.80
C LEU A 154 5.28 6.78 -11.29
N TYR A 155 6.05 5.79 -11.72
CA TYR A 155 5.50 4.49 -12.08
C TYR A 155 4.95 3.76 -10.85
N PRO A 156 3.72 3.20 -10.91
CA PRO A 156 3.09 2.56 -9.76
C PRO A 156 3.95 1.45 -9.16
N CYS A 157 4.26 1.57 -7.85
CA CYS A 157 4.92 0.52 -7.08
C CYS A 157 3.93 -0.59 -6.70
N ALA A 158 2.85 -0.23 -6.03
CA ALA A 158 1.69 -1.06 -5.77
C ALA A 158 0.78 -1.03 -7.02
N TYR A 159 0.94 -1.99 -7.92
CA TYR A 159 0.39 -1.86 -9.27
C TYR A 159 -0.85 -2.70 -9.54
N SER A 160 -1.13 -3.72 -8.74
CA SER A 160 -2.26 -4.61 -8.97
C SER A 160 -2.84 -5.15 -7.67
N MET A 161 -4.16 -5.17 -7.58
CA MET A 161 -4.92 -5.86 -6.55
C MET A 161 -5.73 -6.99 -7.17
N THR A 162 -5.65 -8.18 -6.56
CA THR A 162 -6.51 -9.32 -6.91
C THR A 162 -7.34 -9.68 -5.69
N PHE A 163 -8.65 -9.86 -5.89
CA PHE A 163 -9.57 -10.28 -4.84
C PHE A 163 -10.08 -11.70 -5.12
N ASN A 164 -10.37 -12.43 -4.07
CA ASN A 164 -10.94 -13.77 -4.15
C ASN A 164 -11.92 -14.00 -3.00
N VAL A 165 -13.05 -14.56 -3.30
CA VAL A 165 -14.05 -14.93 -2.28
C VAL A 165 -14.00 -16.44 -2.06
N THR A 166 -13.72 -16.84 -0.82
CA THR A 166 -13.74 -18.24 -0.38
C THR A 166 -14.82 -18.40 0.68
N GLY A 167 -15.91 -19.10 0.32
CA GLY A 167 -17.10 -19.14 1.16
C GLY A 167 -17.74 -17.75 1.26
N ASP A 168 -17.76 -17.18 2.46
CA ASP A 168 -18.26 -15.82 2.75
C ASP A 168 -17.11 -14.83 3.04
N THR A 169 -15.87 -15.19 2.74
CA THR A 169 -14.67 -14.46 3.15
C THR A 169 -13.95 -13.88 1.93
N LEU A 170 -13.66 -12.58 1.96
CA LEU A 170 -12.90 -11.85 0.96
C LEU A 170 -11.41 -11.86 1.32
N ASN A 171 -10.59 -12.42 0.44
CA ASN A 171 -9.13 -12.36 0.48
C ASN A 171 -8.61 -11.42 -0.59
N ALA A 172 -7.43 -10.85 -0.37
CA ALA A 172 -6.81 -9.93 -1.28
C ALA A 172 -5.31 -10.22 -1.48
N ILE A 173 -4.82 -10.01 -2.70
CA ILE A 173 -3.38 -10.02 -3.02
C ILE A 173 -3.01 -8.63 -3.52
N LEU A 174 -2.05 -8.00 -2.84
CA LEU A 174 -1.35 -6.81 -3.32
C LEU A 174 -0.08 -7.24 -4.05
N ASN A 175 0.02 -6.91 -5.34
CA ASN A 175 1.23 -7.08 -6.11
C ASN A 175 2.00 -5.76 -6.18
N GLN A 176 3.24 -5.80 -5.74
CA GLN A 176 4.13 -4.65 -5.68
C GLN A 176 5.46 -4.96 -6.37
N ARG A 177 5.86 -4.10 -7.34
CA ARG A 177 7.11 -4.30 -8.08
C ARG A 177 8.34 -3.84 -7.31
N SER A 178 8.17 -2.91 -6.38
CA SER A 178 9.25 -2.24 -5.64
C SER A 178 8.74 -1.78 -4.29
N GLN A 179 9.48 -2.05 -3.21
CA GLN A 179 9.10 -1.72 -1.84
C GLN A 179 10.30 -1.26 -1.02
N ASP A 180 10.34 0.03 -0.71
CA ASP A 180 11.21 0.55 0.34
C ASP A 180 10.67 0.15 1.72
N MET A 181 11.46 -0.61 2.45
CA MET A 181 11.06 -1.15 3.75
C MET A 181 10.91 -0.09 4.83
N LEU A 182 11.71 1.00 4.80
CA LEU A 182 11.62 2.03 5.82
C LEU A 182 10.48 3.01 5.54
N THR A 183 10.36 3.54 4.32
CA THR A 183 9.42 4.63 4.04
C THR A 183 8.01 4.13 3.71
N ALA A 184 7.88 3.09 2.89
CA ALA A 184 6.63 2.75 2.24
C ALA A 184 5.98 1.43 2.73
N ASN A 185 6.75 0.49 3.33
CA ASN A 185 6.21 -0.84 3.62
C ASN A 185 4.92 -0.80 4.44
N ASN A 186 4.95 -0.26 5.65
CA ASN A 186 3.76 -0.28 6.49
C ASN A 186 2.68 0.70 6.02
N TRP A 187 3.05 1.75 5.31
CA TRP A 187 2.10 2.66 4.68
C TRP A 187 1.20 1.90 3.70
N ASN A 188 1.79 1.18 2.74
CA ASN A 188 1.02 0.40 1.77
C ASN A 188 0.25 -0.76 2.42
N VAL A 189 0.83 -1.47 3.39
CA VAL A 189 0.12 -2.55 4.09
C VAL A 189 -1.15 -2.04 4.77
N VAL A 190 -1.07 -0.89 5.47
CA VAL A 190 -2.24 -0.25 6.11
C VAL A 190 -3.28 0.15 5.07
N GLN A 191 -2.88 0.79 3.98
CA GLN A 191 -3.79 1.20 2.91
C GLN A 191 -4.59 0.02 2.36
N TYR A 192 -3.91 -1.03 1.97
CA TYR A 192 -4.56 -2.17 1.31
C TYR A 192 -5.28 -3.10 2.28
N ALA A 193 -4.91 -3.09 3.56
CA ALA A 193 -5.72 -3.71 4.62
C ALA A 193 -7.06 -2.97 4.78
N VAL A 194 -7.04 -1.64 4.86
CA VAL A 194 -8.27 -0.83 4.90
C VAL A 194 -9.12 -1.07 3.65
N LEU A 195 -8.51 -1.10 2.46
CA LEU A 195 -9.24 -1.39 1.21
C LEU A 195 -9.94 -2.75 1.26
N ALA A 196 -9.26 -3.80 1.74
CA ALA A 196 -9.86 -5.13 1.88
C ALA A 196 -11.06 -5.13 2.83
N HIS A 197 -10.95 -4.43 3.95
CA HIS A 197 -12.07 -4.24 4.88
C HIS A 197 -13.25 -3.49 4.23
N MET A 198 -12.98 -2.38 3.52
CA MET A 198 -14.00 -1.60 2.81
C MET A 198 -14.75 -2.47 1.78
N MET A 199 -14.00 -3.19 0.92
CA MET A 199 -14.55 -4.05 -0.11
C MET A 199 -15.39 -5.18 0.49
N ALA A 200 -14.93 -5.80 1.58
CA ALA A 200 -15.68 -6.84 2.28
C ALA A 200 -16.98 -6.29 2.84
N GLN A 201 -16.97 -5.18 3.58
CA GLN A 201 -18.14 -4.60 4.20
C GLN A 201 -19.23 -4.24 3.19
N VAL A 202 -18.89 -3.50 2.12
CA VAL A 202 -19.91 -3.06 1.13
C VAL A 202 -20.42 -4.19 0.25
N SER A 203 -19.75 -5.34 0.27
CA SER A 203 -20.17 -6.55 -0.45
C SER A 203 -20.86 -7.58 0.45
N GLY A 204 -21.01 -7.28 1.75
CA GLY A 204 -21.63 -8.19 2.72
C GLY A 204 -20.80 -9.43 3.02
N LEU A 205 -19.47 -9.34 2.85
CA LEU A 205 -18.50 -10.42 3.06
C LEU A 205 -17.71 -10.18 4.37
N LYS A 206 -17.16 -11.26 4.92
CA LYS A 206 -16.16 -11.18 5.98
C LYS A 206 -14.80 -10.83 5.37
N VAL A 207 -13.99 -10.05 6.08
CA VAL A 207 -12.60 -9.84 5.67
C VAL A 207 -11.76 -11.07 6.02
N GLY A 208 -10.85 -11.44 5.13
CA GLY A 208 -9.93 -12.57 5.30
C GLY A 208 -8.48 -12.14 5.33
N GLU A 209 -7.70 -12.63 4.38
CA GLU A 209 -6.25 -12.45 4.34
C GLU A 209 -5.85 -11.38 3.32
N LEU A 210 -4.86 -10.54 3.69
CA LEU A 210 -4.08 -9.74 2.75
C LEU A 210 -2.73 -10.44 2.52
N VAL A 211 -2.47 -10.82 1.28
CA VAL A 211 -1.17 -11.35 0.82
C VAL A 211 -0.43 -10.25 0.09
N HIS A 212 0.71 -9.83 0.61
CA HIS A 212 1.57 -8.80 0.01
C HIS A 212 2.73 -9.47 -0.72
N VAL A 213 2.73 -9.41 -2.03
CA VAL A 213 3.75 -9.98 -2.93
C VAL A 213 4.63 -8.85 -3.43
N ILE A 214 5.93 -8.94 -3.15
CA ILE A 214 6.90 -7.89 -3.43
C ILE A 214 8.01 -8.45 -4.32
N ALA A 215 8.17 -7.92 -5.54
CA ALA A 215 9.21 -8.38 -6.44
C ALA A 215 10.60 -7.89 -6.00
N ASP A 216 10.78 -6.60 -5.79
CA ASP A 216 12.02 -5.98 -5.28
C ASP A 216 11.74 -5.37 -3.90
N CYS A 217 12.22 -6.04 -2.85
CA CYS A 217 12.05 -5.63 -1.46
C CYS A 217 13.41 -5.16 -0.93
N HIS A 218 13.53 -3.85 -0.60
CA HIS A 218 14.84 -3.27 -0.37
C HIS A 218 14.91 -2.31 0.82
N ILE A 219 16.14 -2.11 1.29
CA ILE A 219 16.53 -1.11 2.26
C ILE A 219 17.62 -0.25 1.61
N TYR A 220 17.40 1.06 1.53
CA TYR A 220 18.42 1.99 1.06
C TYR A 220 19.59 2.08 2.04
N ASP A 221 20.79 2.37 1.52
CA ASP A 221 22.03 2.46 2.28
C ASP A 221 21.93 3.43 3.47
N ARG A 222 21.38 4.63 3.29
CA ARG A 222 21.18 5.63 4.36
C ARG A 222 20.04 5.26 5.34
N HIS A 223 19.21 4.30 4.99
CA HIS A 223 18.13 3.80 5.87
C HIS A 223 18.61 2.69 6.81
N ILE A 224 19.75 2.04 6.54
CA ILE A 224 20.25 0.90 7.30
C ILE A 224 20.37 1.18 8.81
N PRO A 225 20.93 2.33 9.27
CA PRO A 225 21.05 2.62 10.70
C PRO A 225 19.70 2.67 11.41
N ALA A 226 18.70 3.32 10.78
CA ALA A 226 17.35 3.42 11.32
C ALA A 226 16.65 2.06 11.37
N VAL A 227 16.76 1.25 10.30
CA VAL A 227 16.20 -0.11 10.28
C VAL A 227 16.84 -0.98 11.37
N LYS A 228 18.17 -0.96 11.51
CA LYS A 228 18.87 -1.73 12.57
C LYS A 228 18.39 -1.33 13.97
N ALA A 229 18.21 -0.04 14.23
CA ALA A 229 17.69 0.44 15.51
C ALA A 229 16.26 -0.08 15.77
N MET A 230 15.39 -0.09 14.73
CA MET A 230 14.04 -0.65 14.84
C MET A 230 14.02 -2.17 15.09
N LEU A 231 15.00 -2.91 14.58
CA LEU A 231 15.10 -4.35 14.81
C LEU A 231 15.34 -4.73 16.27
N GLU A 232 15.94 -3.83 17.07
CA GLU A 232 16.22 -4.03 18.49
C GLU A 232 15.02 -3.70 19.40
N LEU A 233 13.99 -3.02 18.88
CA LEU A 233 12.82 -2.63 19.69
C LEU A 233 11.88 -3.83 19.90
N ASP A 234 11.27 -3.91 21.06
CA ASP A 234 10.13 -4.78 21.29
C ASP A 234 8.86 -4.10 20.78
N GLY A 235 8.09 -4.78 19.93
CA GLY A 235 6.81 -4.25 19.43
C GLY A 235 5.71 -4.35 20.49
N PHE A 236 4.72 -3.48 20.38
CA PHE A 236 3.49 -3.54 21.16
C PHE A 236 2.48 -4.53 20.56
N GLU A 237 1.39 -4.77 21.27
CA GLU A 237 0.24 -5.49 20.72
C GLU A 237 -0.40 -4.67 19.59
N ALA A 238 -1.01 -5.37 18.61
CA ALA A 238 -1.74 -4.72 17.57
C ALA A 238 -2.93 -3.93 18.12
N PRO A 239 -3.21 -2.71 17.62
CA PRO A 239 -4.40 -1.98 18.01
C PRO A 239 -5.66 -2.65 17.45
N LYS A 240 -6.78 -2.39 18.11
CA LYS A 240 -8.07 -2.81 17.59
C LYS A 240 -8.52 -1.85 16.48
N PHE A 241 -8.76 -2.41 15.32
CA PHE A 241 -9.32 -1.69 14.17
C PHE A 241 -10.84 -1.86 14.11
N SER A 242 -11.55 -0.79 13.79
CA SER A 242 -12.98 -0.82 13.50
C SER A 242 -13.35 0.19 12.42
N MET A 243 -14.47 -0.05 11.76
CA MET A 243 -15.06 0.84 10.77
C MET A 243 -16.49 1.16 11.15
N ASP A 244 -17.02 2.26 10.62
CA ASP A 244 -18.43 2.61 10.72
C ASP A 244 -19.27 1.58 9.93
N GLU A 245 -19.95 0.70 10.65
CA GLU A 245 -20.78 -0.36 10.07
C GLU A 245 -22.01 0.17 9.31
N SER A 246 -22.39 1.42 9.52
CA SER A 246 -23.51 2.05 8.80
C SER A 246 -23.20 2.39 7.35
N VAL A 247 -21.89 2.46 6.98
CA VAL A 247 -21.47 2.77 5.61
C VAL A 247 -21.60 1.54 4.73
N THR A 248 -22.55 1.60 3.79
CA THR A 248 -22.87 0.51 2.84
C THR A 248 -22.47 0.82 1.40
N ASP A 249 -22.06 2.05 1.13
CA ASP A 249 -21.56 2.49 -0.18
C ASP A 249 -20.04 2.72 -0.09
N PHE A 250 -19.29 2.12 -1.03
CA PHE A 250 -17.84 2.27 -1.11
C PHE A 250 -17.40 3.73 -1.19
N TYR A 251 -18.17 4.57 -1.85
CA TYR A 251 -17.85 5.99 -2.05
C TYR A 251 -18.27 6.91 -0.90
N ALA A 252 -18.95 6.35 0.12
CA ALA A 252 -19.37 7.10 1.31
C ALA A 252 -18.37 7.06 2.47
N PHE A 253 -17.36 6.19 2.42
CA PHE A 253 -16.30 6.19 3.45
C PHE A 253 -15.52 7.49 3.45
N THR A 254 -15.20 7.97 4.65
CA THR A 254 -14.32 9.11 4.90
C THR A 254 -13.19 8.68 5.86
N LYS A 255 -12.20 9.53 6.08
CA LYS A 255 -11.16 9.28 7.09
C LYS A 255 -11.72 8.99 8.49
N ASP A 256 -12.88 9.58 8.79
CA ASP A 256 -13.51 9.44 10.10
C ASP A 256 -14.35 8.16 10.25
N SER A 257 -14.54 7.42 9.14
CA SER A 257 -15.18 6.10 9.16
C SER A 257 -14.28 5.00 9.76
N PHE A 258 -13.01 5.29 10.04
CA PHE A 258 -12.02 4.31 10.49
C PHE A 258 -11.43 4.69 11.84
N HIS A 259 -11.28 3.70 12.73
CA HIS A 259 -10.81 3.91 14.09
C HIS A 259 -9.73 2.89 14.46
N LEU A 260 -8.73 3.34 15.22
CA LEU A 260 -7.75 2.49 15.88
C LEU A 260 -7.80 2.79 17.38
N GLU A 261 -8.08 1.77 18.18
CA GLU A 261 -8.06 1.84 19.63
C GLU A 261 -6.74 1.25 20.16
N ASN A 262 -6.13 1.89 21.15
CA ASN A 262 -4.90 1.45 21.81
C ASN A 262 -3.67 1.36 20.88
N TYR A 263 -3.57 2.20 19.86
CA TYR A 263 -2.40 2.25 19.00
C TYR A 263 -1.21 2.85 19.75
N GLN A 264 -0.23 2.01 20.06
CA GLN A 264 1.04 2.37 20.70
C GLN A 264 2.19 2.21 19.71
N TYR A 265 3.22 3.03 19.86
CA TYR A 265 4.42 2.99 19.00
C TYR A 265 5.61 3.62 19.70
N HIS A 266 6.83 3.26 19.28
CA HIS A 266 8.05 3.87 19.80
C HIS A 266 8.30 5.25 19.18
N PRO A 267 8.96 6.16 19.89
CA PRO A 267 9.54 7.38 19.32
C PRO A 267 10.54 7.02 18.22
N PHE A 268 10.58 7.81 17.16
CA PHE A 268 11.50 7.60 16.06
C PHE A 268 12.28 8.90 15.81
N ASN A 269 13.58 8.88 16.12
CA ASN A 269 14.46 10.06 16.12
C ASN A 269 15.47 10.03 14.98
N PHE A 270 15.16 9.37 13.87
CA PHE A 270 15.99 9.36 12.67
C PHE A 270 15.38 10.28 11.61
N GLU A 271 16.22 11.04 10.93
CA GLU A 271 15.85 11.65 9.66
C GLU A 271 15.74 10.54 8.61
N ILE A 272 14.71 10.62 7.77
CA ILE A 272 14.48 9.68 6.68
C ILE A 272 14.69 10.45 5.36
N PRO A 273 15.91 10.39 4.78
CA PRO A 273 16.13 11.00 3.48
C PRO A 273 15.35 10.26 2.40
N MET A 274 14.85 10.99 1.42
CA MET A 274 14.16 10.42 0.25
C MET A 274 15.16 10.26 -0.90
N ALA A 275 15.08 9.10 -1.57
CA ALA A 275 15.80 8.83 -2.81
C ALA A 275 14.86 9.09 -3.99
N ILE A 276 15.27 9.91 -4.95
CA ILE A 276 14.46 10.35 -6.11
C ILE A 276 15.05 9.85 -7.42
#